data_040d1e607fd7d9045d85ffbac8c8bfa2
#
_entry.id   040d1e607fd7d9045d85ffbac8c8bfa2
#
_cell.length_a   1.000
_cell.length_b   1.000
_cell.length_c   1.000
_cell.angle_alpha   90.00
_cell.angle_beta   90.00
_cell.angle_gamma   90.00
#
_symmetry.space_group_name_H-M   'P 1'
#
loop_
_entity.id
_entity.type
_entity.pdbx_description
1 polymer ?
#
loop_
_entity_poly.entity_id
_entity_poly.type
_entity_poly.pdbx_seq_one_letter_code
_entity_poly.pdbx_strand_id
1 'polypeptide(L)'
;LTGLLIMADWIASNTYYFPLIKTDCLGKDTDYPKRVNNAIERLNFPEFWIPGENDWGMDDALFEERFGFLPREVQHTAMEIAQNTIEPGIFILEAQMGVGKTEAALAMAEILGQKAGSGGIFFGLPTQATANGLFPRLMKWAEQQSENVKLGIRLAHGAVALNEDYQQLIKGSALSVGEDEENNLVVHSWFEGRKVALLVDFVIGTIDQLLMAALNQRHVMLRHLGLAGKVVIIDEVHSYDSYMMTFLERILNWLGAYHV
;
A
#
# COMPACT_ATOMS: atom_id res chain seq x y z
N LEU A 1 1.68 14.09 11.35
CA LEU A 1 0.67 15.15 11.51
C LEU A 1 0.54 16.02 10.25
N THR A 2 1.63 16.58 9.69
CA THR A 2 1.58 17.47 8.50
C THR A 2 0.93 16.80 7.29
N GLY A 3 1.21 15.52 7.02
CA GLY A 3 0.59 14.77 5.93
C GLY A 3 -0.93 14.65 6.09
N LEU A 4 -1.41 14.38 7.30
CA LEU A 4 -2.85 14.35 7.60
C LEU A 4 -3.52 15.71 7.41
N LEU A 5 -2.84 16.79 7.80
CA LEU A 5 -3.36 18.14 7.61
C LEU A 5 -3.49 18.48 6.12
N ILE A 6 -2.50 18.13 5.30
CA ILE A 6 -2.56 18.33 3.84
C ILE A 6 -3.71 17.51 3.23
N MET A 7 -3.89 16.27 3.66
CA MET A 7 -4.98 15.41 3.20
C MET A 7 -6.34 16.01 3.56
N ALA A 8 -6.52 16.44 4.80
CA ALA A 8 -7.74 17.06 5.27
C ALA A 8 -8.05 18.37 4.51
N ASP A 9 -7.05 19.21 4.26
CA ASP A 9 -7.19 20.45 3.49
C ASP A 9 -7.63 20.17 2.04
N TRP A 10 -7.04 19.16 1.39
CA TRP A 10 -7.42 18.78 0.03
C TRP A 10 -8.83 18.23 -0.08
N ILE A 11 -9.28 17.47 0.91
CA ILE A 11 -10.65 16.97 0.98
C ILE A 11 -11.62 18.12 1.25
N ALA A 12 -11.32 18.97 2.23
CA ALA A 12 -12.18 20.08 2.64
C ALA A 12 -12.31 21.17 1.56
N SER A 13 -11.29 21.39 0.76
CA SER A 13 -11.32 22.36 -0.35
C SER A 13 -11.91 21.82 -1.65
N ASN A 14 -12.23 20.53 -1.73
CA ASN A 14 -12.87 19.93 -2.89
C ASN A 14 -14.39 20.18 -2.87
N THR A 15 -14.88 20.92 -3.86
CA THR A 15 -16.31 21.30 -3.94
C THR A 15 -17.27 20.14 -4.20
N TYR A 16 -16.78 18.99 -4.64
CA TYR A 16 -17.58 17.77 -4.77
C TYR A 16 -17.92 17.19 -3.40
N TYR A 17 -16.94 17.11 -2.50
CA TYR A 17 -17.14 16.62 -1.13
C TYR A 17 -17.77 17.70 -0.23
N PHE A 18 -17.28 18.94 -0.35
CA PHE A 18 -17.77 20.09 0.41
C PHE A 18 -18.32 21.17 -0.53
N PRO A 19 -19.57 21.05 -1.00
CA PRO A 19 -20.19 22.08 -1.83
C PRO A 19 -20.15 23.45 -1.18
N LEU A 20 -19.92 24.49 -2.00
CA LEU A 20 -19.84 25.87 -1.52
C LEU A 20 -21.14 26.32 -0.84
N ILE A 21 -21.00 27.10 0.22
CA ILE A 21 -22.12 27.70 0.96
C ILE A 21 -22.19 29.19 0.57
N LYS A 22 -23.39 29.71 0.38
CA LYS A 22 -23.58 31.15 0.17
C LYS A 22 -23.15 31.91 1.43
N THR A 23 -22.49 33.05 1.24
CA THR A 23 -21.93 33.86 2.34
C THR A 23 -22.98 34.31 3.35
N ASP A 24 -24.18 34.58 2.92
CA ASP A 24 -25.33 35.01 3.73
C ASP A 24 -25.90 33.89 4.64
N CYS A 25 -25.57 32.64 4.31
CA CYS A 25 -25.96 31.45 5.09
C CYS A 25 -24.89 30.99 6.10
N LEU A 26 -23.72 31.65 6.12
CA LEU A 26 -22.62 31.30 7.02
C LEU A 26 -23.04 31.59 8.48
N GLY A 27 -23.04 30.52 9.29
CA GLY A 27 -23.16 30.60 10.76
C GLY A 27 -24.59 30.63 11.32
N LYS A 28 -25.66 30.68 10.50
CA LYS A 28 -27.04 30.71 11.02
C LYS A 28 -27.80 29.39 10.96
N ASP A 29 -27.55 28.56 9.91
CA ASP A 29 -28.25 27.29 9.71
C ASP A 29 -27.37 26.20 9.11
N THR A 30 -26.02 26.31 9.24
CA THR A 30 -25.10 25.32 8.66
C THR A 30 -24.87 24.21 9.65
N ASP A 31 -25.45 23.04 9.39
CA ASP A 31 -25.16 21.79 10.11
C ASP A 31 -23.78 21.24 9.64
N TYR A 32 -22.71 21.70 10.29
CA TYR A 32 -21.36 21.28 9.99
C TYR A 32 -21.14 19.76 10.18
N PRO A 33 -21.62 19.11 11.27
CA PRO A 33 -21.55 17.66 11.43
C PRO A 33 -22.16 16.90 10.26
N LYS A 34 -23.35 17.27 9.83
CA LYS A 34 -24.03 16.66 8.68
C LYS A 34 -23.22 16.84 7.38
N ARG A 35 -22.60 18.00 7.17
CA ARG A 35 -21.74 18.22 6.00
C ARG A 35 -20.51 17.32 6.01
N VAL A 36 -19.89 17.13 7.17
CA VAL A 36 -18.73 16.22 7.32
C VAL A 36 -19.16 14.79 7.03
N ASN A 37 -20.27 14.33 7.62
CA ASN A 37 -20.77 12.97 7.40
C ASN A 37 -21.10 12.73 5.91
N ASN A 38 -21.78 13.65 5.26
CA ASN A 38 -22.08 13.56 3.83
C ASN A 38 -20.78 13.54 2.98
N ALA A 39 -19.73 14.25 3.38
CA ALA A 39 -18.46 14.25 2.69
C ALA A 39 -17.74 12.91 2.86
N ILE A 40 -17.76 12.32 4.06
CA ILE A 40 -17.17 10.99 4.36
C ILE A 40 -17.92 9.92 3.54
N GLU A 41 -19.24 9.94 3.51
CA GLU A 41 -20.03 9.01 2.69
C GLU A 41 -19.69 9.13 1.19
N ARG A 42 -19.51 10.35 0.68
CA ARG A 42 -19.11 10.56 -0.72
C ARG A 42 -17.65 10.16 -1.02
N LEU A 43 -16.76 10.31 -0.04
CA LEU A 43 -15.39 9.84 -0.15
C LEU A 43 -15.34 8.33 -0.32
N ASN A 44 -16.17 7.62 0.44
CA ASN A 44 -16.29 6.15 0.37
C ASN A 44 -14.92 5.45 0.23
N PHE A 45 -13.99 5.81 1.12
CA PHE A 45 -12.66 5.20 1.10
C PHE A 45 -12.76 3.69 1.33
N PRO A 46 -11.90 2.90 0.67
CA PRO A 46 -11.76 1.49 1.00
C PRO A 46 -11.43 1.33 2.49
N GLU A 47 -11.75 0.19 3.04
CA GLU A 47 -11.38 -0.13 4.41
C GLU A 47 -9.85 -0.30 4.50
N PHE A 48 -9.31 -0.14 5.71
CA PHE A 48 -7.87 -0.35 5.91
C PHE A 48 -7.56 -1.84 6.02
N TRP A 49 -6.48 -2.25 5.40
CA TRP A 49 -5.95 -3.58 5.62
C TRP A 49 -5.55 -3.75 7.08
N ILE A 50 -6.17 -4.72 7.72
CA ILE A 50 -5.79 -5.19 9.05
C ILE A 50 -5.37 -6.63 8.86
N PRO A 51 -4.08 -6.96 8.96
CA PRO A 51 -3.63 -8.35 8.86
C PRO A 51 -4.38 -9.20 9.87
N GLY A 52 -5.00 -10.29 9.41
CA GLY A 52 -5.73 -11.22 10.28
C GLY A 52 -4.81 -11.85 11.34
N GLU A 53 -5.38 -12.33 12.43
CA GLU A 53 -4.67 -13.15 13.42
C GLU A 53 -4.43 -14.55 12.83
N ASN A 54 -3.68 -14.62 11.74
CA ASN A 54 -3.35 -15.86 11.07
C ASN A 54 -2.24 -16.58 11.84
N ASP A 55 -2.44 -17.85 12.08
CA ASP A 55 -1.40 -18.71 12.64
C ASP A 55 -0.48 -19.20 11.50
N TRP A 56 0.64 -18.50 11.31
CA TRP A 56 1.73 -18.92 10.44
C TRP A 56 2.58 -20.04 11.08
N GLY A 57 1.98 -20.85 11.96
CA GLY A 57 2.64 -21.87 12.76
C GLY A 57 3.37 -22.95 11.96
N MET A 58 3.56 -24.12 12.58
CA MET A 58 4.32 -25.24 12.00
C MET A 58 3.61 -25.92 10.80
N ASP A 59 2.38 -25.50 10.48
CA ASP A 59 1.62 -26.06 9.37
C ASP A 59 1.80 -25.17 8.12
N ASP A 60 2.28 -25.79 7.05
CA ASP A 60 2.49 -25.14 5.75
C ASP A 60 1.17 -24.76 5.04
N ALA A 61 0.03 -25.09 5.62
CA ALA A 61 -1.29 -24.95 5.00
C ALA A 61 -1.61 -23.50 4.63
N LEU A 62 -1.30 -22.54 5.50
CA LEU A 62 -1.54 -21.13 5.20
C LEU A 62 -0.67 -20.63 4.05
N PHE A 63 0.59 -21.04 3.99
CA PHE A 63 1.47 -20.70 2.88
C PHE A 63 0.97 -21.31 1.56
N GLU A 64 0.55 -22.58 1.60
CA GLU A 64 -0.01 -23.25 0.42
C GLU A 64 -1.33 -22.58 -0.03
N GLU A 65 -2.18 -22.18 0.90
CA GLU A 65 -3.40 -21.42 0.62
C GLU A 65 -3.07 -20.08 -0.08
N ARG A 66 -2.09 -19.31 0.43
CA ARG A 66 -1.70 -18.01 -0.10
C ARG A 66 -1.03 -18.08 -1.48
N PHE A 67 -0.19 -19.09 -1.69
CA PHE A 67 0.70 -19.13 -2.85
C PHE A 67 0.45 -20.30 -3.80
N GLY A 68 -0.31 -21.31 -3.40
CA GLY A 68 -0.68 -22.47 -4.21
C GLY A 68 0.39 -23.55 -4.31
N PHE A 69 1.40 -23.51 -3.45
CA PHE A 69 2.45 -24.52 -3.36
C PHE A 69 3.07 -24.55 -1.95
N LEU A 70 3.67 -25.66 -1.59
CA LEU A 70 4.34 -25.82 -0.30
C LEU A 70 5.60 -24.96 -0.19
N PRO A 71 5.89 -24.37 0.98
CA PRO A 71 7.08 -23.54 1.17
C PRO A 71 8.36 -24.37 1.00
N ARG A 72 9.39 -23.73 0.49
CA ARG A 72 10.75 -24.24 0.42
C ARG A 72 11.55 -23.75 1.63
N GLU A 73 12.76 -24.23 1.80
CA GLU A 73 13.64 -23.87 2.91
C GLU A 73 13.80 -22.34 3.08
N VAL A 74 13.93 -21.60 1.98
CA VAL A 74 14.07 -20.14 2.03
C VAL A 74 12.82 -19.44 2.57
N GLN A 75 11.61 -19.91 2.22
CA GLN A 75 10.38 -19.38 2.74
C GLN A 75 10.19 -19.76 4.22
N HIS A 76 10.47 -21.00 4.60
CA HIS A 76 10.44 -21.44 6.00
C HIS A 76 11.35 -20.58 6.87
N THR A 77 12.61 -20.40 6.48
CA THR A 77 13.56 -19.57 7.21
C THR A 77 13.07 -18.12 7.33
N ALA A 78 12.53 -17.57 6.26
CA ALA A 78 12.01 -16.21 6.24
C ALA A 78 10.81 -16.04 7.19
N MET A 79 9.86 -16.97 7.18
CA MET A 79 8.71 -16.97 8.09
C MET A 79 9.14 -17.14 9.54
N GLU A 80 10.05 -18.08 9.83
CA GLU A 80 10.59 -18.30 11.19
C GLU A 80 11.26 -17.02 11.74
N ILE A 81 12.06 -16.34 10.94
CA ILE A 81 12.68 -15.06 11.33
C ILE A 81 11.60 -14.02 11.63
N ALA A 82 10.60 -13.87 10.77
CA ALA A 82 9.52 -12.92 10.98
C ALA A 82 8.70 -13.23 12.24
N GLN A 83 8.41 -14.51 12.50
CA GLN A 83 7.70 -14.95 13.70
C GLN A 83 8.48 -14.69 14.99
N ASN A 84 9.79 -14.83 14.96
CA ASN A 84 10.65 -14.60 16.13
C ASN A 84 11.05 -13.12 16.33
N THR A 85 10.73 -12.26 15.37
CA THR A 85 11.01 -10.83 15.45
C THR A 85 10.09 -10.15 16.46
N ILE A 86 10.65 -9.33 17.33
CA ILE A 86 9.92 -8.58 18.37
C ILE A 86 9.79 -7.10 17.99
N GLU A 87 10.84 -6.54 17.40
CA GLU A 87 10.91 -5.11 17.07
C GLU A 87 11.05 -4.89 15.57
N PRO A 88 10.56 -3.75 15.03
CA PRO A 88 10.79 -3.37 13.63
C PRO A 88 12.28 -3.34 13.29
N GLY A 89 12.61 -3.70 12.05
CA GLY A 89 14.01 -3.77 11.62
C GLY A 89 14.16 -3.97 10.13
N ILE A 90 15.40 -4.06 9.68
CA ILE A 90 15.75 -4.33 8.29
C ILE A 90 16.09 -5.82 8.15
N PHE A 91 15.39 -6.49 7.24
CA PHE A 91 15.61 -7.89 6.88
C PHE A 91 16.23 -7.95 5.49
N ILE A 92 17.33 -8.68 5.35
CA ILE A 92 17.99 -8.88 4.07
C ILE A 92 17.84 -10.34 3.68
N LEU A 93 17.08 -10.58 2.59
CA LEU A 93 16.88 -11.90 2.01
C LEU A 93 17.78 -12.07 0.79
N GLU A 94 18.89 -12.75 0.96
CA GLU A 94 19.82 -13.08 -0.10
C GLU A 94 19.66 -14.54 -0.51
N ALA A 95 19.21 -14.79 -1.74
CA ALA A 95 18.97 -16.13 -2.25
C ALA A 95 19.05 -16.14 -3.79
N GLN A 96 19.23 -17.31 -4.37
CA GLN A 96 19.31 -17.50 -5.83
C GLN A 96 18.00 -17.05 -6.53
N MET A 97 18.10 -16.79 -7.84
CA MET A 97 16.91 -16.51 -8.65
C MET A 97 15.99 -17.74 -8.73
N GLY A 98 14.70 -17.52 -8.76
CA GLY A 98 13.70 -18.59 -8.94
C GLY A 98 13.38 -19.42 -7.69
N VAL A 99 13.97 -19.13 -6.53
CA VAL A 99 13.67 -19.85 -5.27
C VAL A 99 12.39 -19.38 -4.55
N GLY A 100 11.73 -18.34 -5.06
CA GLY A 100 10.49 -17.80 -4.48
C GLY A 100 10.74 -16.71 -3.43
N LYS A 101 11.69 -15.79 -3.67
CA LYS A 101 11.95 -14.64 -2.79
C LYS A 101 10.73 -13.73 -2.64
N THR A 102 9.95 -13.56 -3.68
CA THR A 102 8.73 -12.73 -3.66
C THR A 102 7.71 -13.27 -2.67
N GLU A 103 7.44 -14.56 -2.72
CA GLU A 103 6.50 -15.20 -1.80
C GLU A 103 7.03 -15.19 -0.37
N ALA A 104 8.33 -15.41 -0.18
CA ALA A 104 8.97 -15.25 1.12
C ALA A 104 8.78 -13.83 1.68
N ALA A 105 9.01 -12.80 0.85
CA ALA A 105 8.84 -11.41 1.25
C ALA A 105 7.38 -11.05 1.58
N LEU A 106 6.42 -11.57 0.84
CA LEU A 106 4.99 -11.35 1.10
C LEU A 106 4.53 -12.06 2.37
N ALA A 107 4.95 -13.31 2.60
CA ALA A 107 4.67 -14.03 3.84
C ALA A 107 5.27 -13.31 5.06
N MET A 108 6.54 -12.89 4.97
CA MET A 108 7.15 -12.07 6.01
C MET A 108 6.37 -10.77 6.25
N ALA A 109 5.93 -10.11 5.18
CA ALA A 109 5.20 -8.85 5.29
C ALA A 109 3.84 -9.02 5.97
N GLU A 110 3.14 -10.12 5.75
CA GLU A 110 1.89 -10.44 6.45
C GLU A 110 2.16 -10.69 7.95
N ILE A 111 3.17 -11.51 8.28
CA ILE A 111 3.55 -11.80 9.68
C ILE A 111 4.00 -10.53 10.41
N LEU A 112 4.91 -9.76 9.82
CA LEU A 112 5.45 -8.54 10.41
C LEU A 112 4.38 -7.45 10.48
N GLY A 113 3.52 -7.35 9.46
CA GLY A 113 2.39 -6.43 9.43
C GLY A 113 1.41 -6.69 10.57
N GLN A 114 1.08 -7.96 10.83
CA GLN A 114 0.25 -8.38 11.96
C GLN A 114 0.87 -7.92 13.29
N LYS A 115 2.16 -8.17 13.49
CA LYS A 115 2.87 -7.81 14.73
C LYS A 115 3.00 -6.31 14.96
N ALA A 116 3.25 -5.56 13.89
CA ALA A 116 3.45 -4.11 13.94
C ALA A 116 2.13 -3.32 13.86
N GLY A 117 1.00 -3.97 13.59
CA GLY A 117 -0.26 -3.29 13.30
C GLY A 117 -0.19 -2.45 12.02
N SER A 118 0.53 -2.94 11.00
CA SER A 118 0.70 -2.21 9.74
C SER A 118 -0.59 -2.20 8.92
N GLY A 119 -0.89 -1.06 8.30
CA GLY A 119 -2.06 -0.87 7.44
C GLY A 119 -1.76 -0.99 5.95
N GLY A 120 -0.74 -1.76 5.55
CA GLY A 120 -0.46 -1.99 4.14
C GLY A 120 0.97 -2.40 3.80
N ILE A 121 1.23 -2.54 2.50
CA ILE A 121 2.54 -2.92 1.95
C ILE A 121 2.93 -1.96 0.83
N PHE A 122 4.20 -1.57 0.79
CA PHE A 122 4.83 -0.98 -0.37
C PHE A 122 5.84 -1.97 -0.96
N PHE A 123 5.67 -2.33 -2.23
CA PHE A 123 6.60 -3.20 -2.97
C PHE A 123 7.33 -2.39 -4.03
N GLY A 124 8.59 -2.08 -3.78
CA GLY A 124 9.48 -1.30 -4.65
C GLY A 124 10.34 -2.17 -5.57
N LEU A 125 10.23 -1.93 -6.87
CA LEU A 125 10.91 -2.67 -7.93
C LEU A 125 11.83 -1.77 -8.75
N PRO A 126 12.90 -2.28 -9.36
CA PRO A 126 13.85 -1.45 -10.09
C PRO A 126 13.27 -0.83 -11.37
N THR A 127 12.34 -1.51 -12.04
CA THR A 127 11.79 -1.06 -13.31
C THR A 127 10.27 -1.16 -13.39
N GLN A 128 9.67 -0.40 -14.32
CA GLN A 128 8.24 -0.48 -14.62
C GLN A 128 7.84 -1.85 -15.18
N ALA A 129 8.72 -2.48 -15.95
CA ALA A 129 8.47 -3.81 -16.54
C ALA A 129 8.37 -4.87 -15.43
N THR A 130 9.27 -4.84 -14.45
CA THR A 130 9.21 -5.76 -13.30
C THR A 130 7.99 -5.48 -12.43
N ALA A 131 7.60 -4.21 -12.23
CA ALA A 131 6.39 -3.84 -11.51
C ALA A 131 5.12 -4.35 -12.21
N ASN A 132 5.04 -4.22 -13.54
CA ASN A 132 3.93 -4.77 -14.33
C ASN A 132 3.87 -6.31 -14.23
N GLY A 133 5.01 -6.99 -14.33
CA GLY A 133 5.07 -8.45 -14.26
C GLY A 133 4.72 -9.02 -12.89
N LEU A 134 4.98 -8.28 -11.81
CA LEU A 134 4.65 -8.70 -10.45
C LEU A 134 3.20 -8.38 -10.07
N PHE A 135 2.60 -7.37 -10.69
CA PHE A 135 1.29 -6.86 -10.31
C PHE A 135 0.19 -7.93 -10.22
N PRO A 136 0.01 -8.86 -11.19
CA PRO A 136 -1.01 -9.91 -11.09
C PRO A 136 -0.80 -10.84 -9.89
N ARG A 137 0.46 -11.14 -9.53
CA ARG A 137 0.79 -12.00 -8.38
C ARG A 137 0.45 -11.32 -7.05
N LEU A 138 0.75 -10.03 -6.94
CA LEU A 138 0.38 -9.27 -5.75
C LEU A 138 -1.14 -9.07 -5.67
N MET A 139 -1.83 -8.82 -6.78
CA MET A 139 -3.30 -8.78 -6.81
C MET A 139 -3.89 -10.06 -6.21
N LYS A 140 -3.47 -11.22 -6.74
CA LYS A 140 -3.95 -12.53 -6.24
C LYS A 140 -3.70 -12.72 -4.75
N TRP A 141 -2.54 -12.32 -4.25
CA TRP A 141 -2.23 -12.36 -2.82
C TRP A 141 -3.10 -11.36 -2.03
N ALA A 142 -3.28 -10.14 -2.52
CA ALA A 142 -4.06 -9.10 -1.86
C ALA A 142 -5.56 -9.45 -1.81
N GLU A 143 -6.12 -10.12 -2.83
CA GLU A 143 -7.49 -10.64 -2.83
C GLU A 143 -7.74 -11.61 -1.67
N GLN A 144 -6.74 -12.41 -1.31
CA GLN A 144 -6.84 -13.34 -0.19
C GLN A 144 -6.70 -12.67 1.19
N GLN A 145 -6.28 -11.39 1.23
CA GLN A 145 -6.21 -10.63 2.48
C GLN A 145 -7.55 -9.99 2.85
N SER A 146 -8.52 -9.98 1.94
CA SER A 146 -9.80 -9.32 2.14
C SER A 146 -10.90 -10.33 2.46
N GLU A 147 -11.13 -10.61 3.73
CA GLU A 147 -12.32 -11.32 4.18
C GLU A 147 -13.54 -10.39 4.18
N ASN A 148 -14.20 -10.25 3.01
CA ASN A 148 -15.43 -9.45 2.84
C ASN A 148 -15.28 -7.92 2.96
N VAL A 149 -14.07 -7.39 2.88
CA VAL A 149 -13.80 -5.94 2.91
C VAL A 149 -13.15 -5.50 1.60
N LYS A 150 -13.44 -4.27 1.15
CA LYS A 150 -12.83 -3.69 -0.03
C LYS A 150 -11.51 -3.03 0.36
N LEU A 151 -10.39 -3.58 -0.12
CA LEU A 151 -9.05 -3.06 0.12
C LEU A 151 -8.54 -2.26 -1.08
N GLY A 152 -7.77 -1.22 -0.80
CA GLY A 152 -7.17 -0.38 -1.82
C GLY A 152 -5.90 -0.97 -2.40
N ILE A 153 -5.78 -1.00 -3.74
CA ILE A 153 -4.54 -1.39 -4.43
C ILE A 153 -4.14 -0.35 -5.48
N ARG A 154 -2.83 -0.16 -5.65
CA ARG A 154 -2.30 0.77 -6.64
C ARG A 154 -1.02 0.30 -7.30
N LEU A 155 -0.96 0.47 -8.63
CA LEU A 155 0.26 0.38 -9.43
C LEU A 155 0.85 1.80 -9.61
N ALA A 156 2.05 2.04 -9.05
CA ALA A 156 2.65 3.37 -8.94
C ALA A 156 3.94 3.50 -9.78
N HIS A 157 3.79 3.80 -11.08
CA HIS A 157 4.90 4.15 -11.98
C HIS A 157 4.44 5.05 -13.14
N GLY A 158 5.40 5.51 -13.97
CA GLY A 158 5.13 6.49 -15.02
C GLY A 158 4.20 6.03 -16.16
N ALA A 159 4.21 4.73 -16.49
CA ALA A 159 3.45 4.16 -17.61
C ALA A 159 2.27 3.27 -17.16
N VAL A 160 1.70 3.54 -16.00
CA VAL A 160 0.59 2.76 -15.40
C VAL A 160 -0.64 2.63 -16.34
N ALA A 161 -0.88 3.64 -17.17
CA ALA A 161 -1.99 3.63 -18.14
C ALA A 161 -1.86 2.56 -19.23
N LEU A 162 -0.68 1.96 -19.39
CA LEU A 162 -0.41 0.90 -20.37
C LEU A 162 -0.55 -0.52 -19.79
N ASN A 163 -0.80 -0.65 -18.49
CA ASN A 163 -1.00 -1.95 -17.84
C ASN A 163 -2.46 -2.38 -17.96
N GLU A 164 -2.72 -3.45 -18.69
CA GLU A 164 -4.08 -3.93 -19.00
C GLU A 164 -4.81 -4.45 -17.75
N ASP A 165 -4.13 -5.21 -16.89
CA ASP A 165 -4.71 -5.75 -15.65
C ASP A 165 -5.16 -4.61 -14.72
N TYR A 166 -4.32 -3.60 -14.56
CA TYR A 166 -4.65 -2.43 -13.76
C TYR A 166 -5.80 -1.61 -14.37
N GLN A 167 -5.86 -1.50 -15.71
CA GLN A 167 -6.97 -0.83 -16.38
C GLN A 167 -8.30 -1.58 -16.25
N GLN A 168 -8.26 -2.91 -16.24
CA GLN A 168 -9.45 -3.74 -15.98
C GLN A 168 -9.93 -3.54 -14.54
N LEU A 169 -9.03 -3.52 -13.57
CA LEU A 169 -9.36 -3.26 -12.17
C LEU A 169 -9.99 -1.87 -11.96
N ILE A 170 -9.46 -0.83 -12.64
CA ILE A 170 -10.07 0.52 -12.60
C ILE A 170 -11.50 0.48 -13.15
N LYS A 171 -11.72 -0.21 -14.28
CA LYS A 171 -13.07 -0.33 -14.87
C LYS A 171 -14.02 -1.09 -13.96
N GLY A 172 -13.58 -2.21 -13.37
CA GLY A 172 -14.35 -2.96 -12.37
C GLY A 172 -14.71 -2.09 -11.17
N SER A 173 -13.75 -1.38 -10.60
CA SER A 173 -13.97 -0.47 -9.47
C SER A 173 -14.93 0.68 -9.78
N ALA A 174 -14.97 1.16 -11.02
CA ALA A 174 -15.91 2.21 -11.45
C ALA A 174 -17.34 1.68 -11.67
N LEU A 175 -17.50 0.39 -12.00
CA LEU A 175 -18.79 -0.26 -12.22
C LEU A 175 -19.41 -0.77 -10.91
N SER A 176 -18.61 -1.13 -9.91
CA SER A 176 -19.04 -1.65 -8.59
C SER A 176 -19.66 -0.59 -7.66
N VAL A 177 -20.18 0.50 -8.19
CA VAL A 177 -21.12 1.41 -7.51
C VAL A 177 -22.52 0.76 -7.36
N GLY A 178 -22.73 -0.45 -7.90
CA GLY A 178 -23.93 -1.30 -7.76
C GLY A 178 -23.62 -2.55 -6.94
N GLU A 179 -24.57 -3.00 -6.16
CA GLU A 179 -24.49 -3.93 -5.02
C GLU A 179 -24.03 -5.38 -5.29
N ASP A 180 -23.49 -5.77 -6.46
CA ASP A 180 -23.37 -7.20 -6.84
C ASP A 180 -22.02 -7.65 -7.44
N GLU A 181 -20.86 -7.03 -7.17
CA GLU A 181 -19.61 -7.58 -7.69
C GLU A 181 -18.60 -7.98 -6.59
N GLU A 182 -18.13 -9.24 -6.70
CA GLU A 182 -17.23 -9.98 -5.80
C GLU A 182 -15.77 -9.46 -5.75
N ASN A 183 -15.47 -8.30 -6.33
CA ASN A 183 -14.10 -7.78 -6.33
C ASN A 183 -13.78 -7.05 -5.01
N ASN A 184 -13.00 -7.71 -4.18
CA ASN A 184 -12.53 -7.17 -2.90
C ASN A 184 -11.37 -6.17 -3.03
N LEU A 185 -10.77 -6.02 -4.22
CA LEU A 185 -9.75 -5.02 -4.49
C LEU A 185 -10.32 -3.87 -5.33
N VAL A 186 -10.02 -2.63 -4.92
CA VAL A 186 -10.50 -1.43 -5.58
C VAL A 186 -9.40 -0.43 -5.87
N VAL A 187 -9.51 0.23 -7.03
CA VAL A 187 -8.74 1.45 -7.34
C VAL A 187 -9.63 2.65 -7.10
N HIS A 188 -9.40 3.31 -5.98
CA HIS A 188 -10.21 4.46 -5.59
C HIS A 188 -9.71 5.75 -6.27
N SER A 189 -10.58 6.50 -6.92
CA SER A 189 -10.26 7.67 -7.74
C SER A 189 -9.51 8.77 -6.99
N TRP A 190 -9.79 8.97 -5.70
CA TRP A 190 -9.09 9.96 -4.88
C TRP A 190 -7.58 9.67 -4.78
N PHE A 191 -7.20 8.38 -4.78
CA PHE A 191 -5.81 7.96 -4.70
C PHE A 191 -5.10 7.88 -6.06
N GLU A 192 -5.75 8.15 -7.19
CA GLU A 192 -5.12 8.11 -8.52
C GLU A 192 -4.04 9.20 -8.72
N GLY A 193 -4.08 10.28 -7.95
CA GLY A 193 -3.07 11.32 -7.97
C GLY A 193 -1.68 10.82 -7.59
N ARG A 194 -0.63 11.25 -8.35
CA ARG A 194 0.78 10.85 -8.08
C ARG A 194 1.26 11.16 -6.66
N LYS A 195 0.69 12.19 -6.01
CA LYS A 195 1.09 12.64 -4.67
C LYS A 195 0.49 11.81 -3.55
N VAL A 196 -0.66 11.21 -3.79
CA VAL A 196 -1.43 10.38 -2.83
C VAL A 196 -1.26 8.88 -3.07
N ALA A 197 -0.52 8.49 -4.09
CA ALA A 197 -0.37 7.10 -4.52
C ALA A 197 0.11 6.15 -3.41
N LEU A 198 0.89 6.62 -2.46
CA LEU A 198 1.43 5.82 -1.36
C LEU A 198 0.46 5.71 -0.17
N LEU A 199 -0.68 6.40 -0.19
CA LEU A 199 -1.67 6.33 0.90
C LEU A 199 -2.59 5.10 0.82
N VAL A 200 -2.61 4.39 -0.30
CA VAL A 200 -3.38 3.16 -0.50
C VAL A 200 -2.73 1.99 0.22
N ASP A 201 -3.49 1.00 0.67
CA ASP A 201 -2.99 -0.13 1.45
C ASP A 201 -1.91 -0.92 0.72
N PHE A 202 -2.18 -1.38 -0.49
CA PHE A 202 -1.22 -2.13 -1.29
C PHE A 202 -0.70 -1.31 -2.45
N VAL A 203 0.59 -1.04 -2.45
CA VAL A 203 1.26 -0.27 -3.50
C VAL A 203 2.38 -1.09 -4.10
N ILE A 204 2.30 -1.31 -5.41
CA ILE A 204 3.44 -1.78 -6.21
C ILE A 204 3.93 -0.60 -7.03
N GLY A 205 5.23 -0.39 -7.05
CA GLY A 205 5.78 0.69 -7.85
C GLY A 205 7.25 0.55 -8.12
N THR A 206 7.77 1.50 -8.89
CA THR A 206 9.23 1.60 -9.02
C THR A 206 9.81 2.17 -7.73
N ILE A 207 11.05 1.76 -7.44
CA ILE A 207 11.80 2.24 -6.26
C ILE A 207 11.86 3.76 -6.19
N ASP A 208 11.80 4.46 -7.32
CA ASP A 208 11.76 5.92 -7.37
C ASP A 208 10.64 6.51 -6.51
N GLN A 209 9.48 5.81 -6.40
CA GLN A 209 8.38 6.28 -5.56
C GLN A 209 8.76 6.33 -4.09
N LEU A 210 9.59 5.39 -3.63
CA LEU A 210 10.17 5.38 -2.29
C LEU A 210 11.27 6.45 -2.16
N LEU A 211 12.25 6.46 -3.08
CA LEU A 211 13.38 7.37 -3.03
C LEU A 211 12.97 8.85 -3.08
N MET A 212 11.86 9.17 -3.75
CA MET A 212 11.28 10.52 -3.75
C MET A 212 10.85 10.99 -2.34
N ALA A 213 10.63 10.10 -1.40
CA ALA A 213 10.37 10.50 -0.01
C ALA A 213 11.64 11.03 0.70
N ALA A 214 12.82 10.67 0.22
CA ALA A 214 14.09 11.20 0.73
C ALA A 214 14.40 12.63 0.23
N LEU A 215 13.66 13.12 -0.78
CA LEU A 215 13.89 14.41 -1.41
C LEU A 215 13.08 15.53 -0.74
N ASN A 216 13.67 16.70 -0.65
CA ASN A 216 12.93 17.90 -0.23
C ASN A 216 12.06 18.42 -1.37
N GLN A 217 10.84 17.89 -1.49
CA GLN A 217 9.91 18.26 -2.55
C GLN A 217 8.54 18.66 -2.00
N ARG A 218 7.77 19.36 -2.83
CA ARG A 218 6.42 19.78 -2.45
C ARG A 218 5.53 18.60 -2.11
N HIS A 219 4.84 18.65 -0.97
CA HIS A 219 3.95 17.61 -0.44
C HIS A 219 4.64 16.27 -0.08
N VAL A 220 5.93 16.28 0.18
CA VAL A 220 6.68 15.08 0.58
C VAL A 220 6.06 14.40 1.82
N MET A 221 5.43 15.17 2.71
CA MET A 221 4.77 14.65 3.92
C MET A 221 3.60 13.70 3.63
N LEU A 222 2.98 13.75 2.44
CA LEU A 222 2.00 12.73 2.03
C LEU A 222 2.67 11.38 1.73
N ARG A 223 3.89 11.40 1.17
CA ARG A 223 4.68 10.17 0.96
C ARG A 223 5.11 9.56 2.29
N HIS A 224 5.58 10.39 3.21
CA HIS A 224 5.93 9.95 4.57
C HIS A 224 4.71 9.36 5.29
N LEU A 225 3.55 10.03 5.21
CA LEU A 225 2.31 9.50 5.79
C LEU A 225 1.94 8.13 5.20
N GLY A 226 2.03 7.98 3.87
CA GLY A 226 1.70 6.73 3.20
C GLY A 226 2.67 5.58 3.47
N LEU A 227 3.90 5.86 3.90
CA LEU A 227 4.92 4.85 4.23
C LEU A 227 4.94 4.50 5.72
N ALA A 228 4.59 5.45 6.59
CA ALA A 228 4.74 5.32 8.05
C ALA A 228 3.91 4.21 8.72
N GLY A 229 2.99 3.59 8.00
CA GLY A 229 2.18 2.47 8.51
C GLY A 229 2.25 1.24 7.62
N LYS A 230 3.34 1.04 6.86
CA LYS A 230 3.46 -0.07 5.90
C LYS A 230 4.67 -0.94 6.18
N VAL A 231 4.58 -2.19 5.79
CA VAL A 231 5.77 -3.00 5.53
C VAL A 231 6.33 -2.61 4.17
N VAL A 232 7.62 -2.29 4.12
CA VAL A 232 8.31 -1.85 2.90
C VAL A 232 9.19 -2.97 2.37
N ILE A 233 8.87 -3.47 1.18
CA ILE A 233 9.65 -4.47 0.47
C ILE A 233 10.40 -3.79 -0.66
N ILE A 234 11.70 -4.03 -0.76
CA ILE A 234 12.58 -3.47 -1.80
C ILE A 234 13.27 -4.63 -2.51
N ASP A 235 12.96 -4.81 -3.78
CA ASP A 235 13.52 -5.91 -4.58
C ASP A 235 14.74 -5.45 -5.40
N GLU A 236 15.65 -6.40 -5.68
CA GLU A 236 16.82 -6.22 -6.56
C GLU A 236 17.73 -5.04 -6.15
N VAL A 237 17.93 -4.81 -4.85
CA VAL A 237 18.76 -3.71 -4.31
C VAL A 237 20.17 -3.68 -4.91
N HIS A 238 20.72 -4.84 -5.28
CA HIS A 238 22.03 -4.95 -5.92
C HIS A 238 22.13 -4.24 -7.29
N SER A 239 21.01 -3.92 -7.92
CA SER A 239 20.95 -3.20 -9.20
C SER A 239 21.07 -1.68 -9.05
N TYR A 240 21.06 -1.16 -7.81
CA TYR A 240 21.03 0.27 -7.55
C TYR A 240 22.43 0.88 -7.61
N ASP A 241 22.55 2.02 -8.26
CA ASP A 241 23.80 2.78 -8.33
C ASP A 241 24.08 3.56 -7.03
N SER A 242 25.24 4.18 -6.94
CA SER A 242 25.67 4.93 -5.75
C SER A 242 24.75 6.14 -5.46
N TYR A 243 24.14 6.73 -6.49
CA TYR A 243 23.21 7.83 -6.34
C TYR A 243 21.90 7.36 -5.68
N MET A 244 21.32 6.28 -6.18
CA MET A 244 20.13 5.67 -5.60
C MET A 244 20.36 5.20 -4.16
N MET A 245 21.54 4.60 -3.88
CA MET A 245 21.90 4.16 -2.53
C MET A 245 21.94 5.31 -1.52
N THR A 246 22.41 6.49 -1.90
CA THR A 246 22.41 7.66 -1.01
C THR A 246 20.99 8.07 -0.58
N PHE A 247 20.01 8.01 -1.48
CA PHE A 247 18.61 8.29 -1.13
C PHE A 247 17.97 7.14 -0.38
N LEU A 248 18.36 5.90 -0.69
CA LEU A 248 17.89 4.73 0.05
C LEU A 248 18.31 4.81 1.51
N GLU A 249 19.57 5.08 1.81
CA GLU A 249 20.03 5.28 3.19
C GLU A 249 19.23 6.35 3.91
N ARG A 250 18.97 7.46 3.25
CA ARG A 250 18.19 8.56 3.84
C ARG A 250 16.75 8.16 4.14
N ILE A 251 16.09 7.44 3.23
CA ILE A 251 14.71 7.01 3.48
C ILE A 251 14.64 5.91 4.53
N LEU A 252 15.61 4.99 4.59
CA LEU A 252 15.68 3.97 5.63
C LEU A 252 15.81 4.59 7.02
N ASN A 253 16.58 5.68 7.18
CA ASN A 253 16.62 6.42 8.43
C ASN A 253 15.27 7.01 8.84
N TRP A 254 14.47 7.50 7.86
CA TRP A 254 13.11 7.97 8.14
C TRP A 254 12.17 6.83 8.50
N LEU A 255 12.24 5.70 7.80
CA LEU A 255 11.43 4.52 8.09
C LEU A 255 11.74 3.99 9.49
N GLY A 256 13.00 3.89 9.87
CA GLY A 256 13.40 3.54 11.23
C GLY A 256 12.86 4.50 12.30
N ALA A 257 12.81 5.81 12.01
CA ALA A 257 12.22 6.80 12.91
C ALA A 257 10.68 6.68 13.04
N TYR A 258 10.02 5.99 12.10
CA TYR A 258 8.59 5.70 12.11
C TYR A 258 8.28 4.31 12.66
N HIS A 259 9.29 3.52 13.02
CA HIS A 259 9.16 2.11 13.42
C HIS A 259 8.55 1.22 12.31
N VAL A 260 8.98 1.49 11.05
CA VAL A 260 8.63 0.71 9.85
C VAL A 260 9.70 -0.35 9.60
#